data_61fc673322587d5576c04cd064dc34c4
#
_entry.id   61fc673322587d5576c04cd064dc34c4
#
_cell.length_a   1.000
_cell.length_b   1.000
_cell.length_c   1.000
_cell.angle_alpha   90.00
_cell.angle_beta   90.00
_cell.angle_gamma   90.00
#
_symmetry.space_group_name_H-M   'P 1'
#
loop_
_entity.id
_entity.type
_entity.pdbx_description
1 polymer ?
#
loop_
_entity_poly.entity_id
_entity_poly.type
_entity_poly.pdbx_seq_one_letter_code
_entity_poly.pdbx_strand_id
1 'polypeptide(L)'
;MNHIDLRGTHYEIGLQWGAGLAAEGRSILSGVPFPITRARRAFARACLPHCRRWFPAALDELRGLAEGQDCPQEPLAAVLLSMYAMPPEPRCSCFSLRSGGLLLFGRNSDFIPALEEQNTNGLLRFTDGGCPFLGNTTAFVEMEDGVNAAGLAVGLTSVPPAVPPRPGLNAGLVLRLLLESCANVREALALLERLPLSSSQTLTLADRSGEVALAEGCPGCLAVRRPAGRAAWVGAVNSFHLPETARLRRTVAVDWRAEERYVTLARALSDPGRAWSVQAGMDLLAGKQGFLCQYDRTRGQDTVWSVLWDGTRLWRAEGNPGRVPFREDRRINSLIP
;
A
#
# COMPACT_ATOMS: atom_id res chain seq x y z
N MET A 1 -7.32 -14.80 -2.07
CA MET A 1 -6.61 -13.96 -1.08
C MET A 1 -6.61 -14.65 0.27
N ASN A 2 -5.49 -14.67 0.97
CA ASN A 2 -5.40 -15.20 2.33
C ASN A 2 -5.97 -14.19 3.32
N HIS A 3 -6.65 -14.68 4.38
CA HIS A 3 -7.18 -13.83 5.44
C HIS A 3 -6.55 -14.22 6.77
N ILE A 4 -5.92 -13.26 7.44
CA ILE A 4 -5.35 -13.46 8.76
C ILE A 4 -5.99 -12.50 9.77
N ASP A 5 -6.12 -12.94 11.00
CA ASP A 5 -6.57 -12.16 12.16
C ASP A 5 -5.59 -12.48 13.30
N LEU A 6 -4.64 -11.57 13.53
CA LEU A 6 -3.52 -11.78 14.46
C LEU A 6 -3.56 -10.75 15.58
N ARG A 7 -3.26 -11.21 16.78
CA ARG A 7 -3.19 -10.38 17.98
C ARG A 7 -1.99 -10.77 18.83
N GLY A 8 -1.24 -9.79 19.28
CA GLY A 8 -0.06 -10.00 20.14
C GLY A 8 0.90 -8.81 20.07
N THR A 9 2.08 -8.98 20.61
CA THR A 9 3.22 -8.10 20.31
C THR A 9 3.60 -8.24 18.85
N HIS A 10 4.32 -7.28 18.28
CA HIS A 10 4.82 -7.39 16.90
C HIS A 10 5.60 -8.68 16.68
N TYR A 11 6.46 -9.05 17.62
CA TYR A 11 7.18 -10.33 17.57
C TYR A 11 6.23 -11.54 17.49
N GLU A 12 5.21 -11.59 18.38
CA GLU A 12 4.23 -12.69 18.41
C GLU A 12 3.39 -12.76 17.15
N ILE A 13 3.02 -11.61 16.57
CA ILE A 13 2.31 -11.54 15.28
C ILE A 13 3.18 -12.11 14.18
N GLY A 14 4.45 -11.73 14.10
CA GLY A 14 5.38 -12.29 13.13
C GLY A 14 5.55 -13.79 13.30
N LEU A 15 5.73 -14.27 14.54
CA LEU A 15 5.89 -15.70 14.86
C LEU A 15 4.64 -16.51 14.45
N GLN A 16 3.44 -16.03 14.81
CA GLN A 16 2.17 -16.68 14.43
C GLN A 16 2.01 -16.73 12.91
N TRP A 17 2.31 -15.64 12.21
CA TRP A 17 2.19 -15.58 10.76
C TRP A 17 3.18 -16.53 10.08
N GLY A 18 4.45 -16.49 10.49
CA GLY A 18 5.48 -17.38 9.97
C GLY A 18 5.18 -18.84 10.19
N ALA A 19 4.77 -19.20 11.41
CA ALA A 19 4.41 -20.58 11.76
C ALA A 19 3.16 -21.06 11.00
N GLY A 20 2.16 -20.19 10.83
CA GLY A 20 0.97 -20.52 10.02
C GLY A 20 1.32 -20.87 8.57
N LEU A 21 2.16 -20.07 7.93
CA LEU A 21 2.64 -20.33 6.58
C LEU A 21 3.45 -21.64 6.51
N ALA A 22 4.33 -21.89 7.48
CA ALA A 22 5.12 -23.11 7.54
C ALA A 22 4.23 -24.35 7.69
N ALA A 23 3.18 -24.28 8.51
CA ALA A 23 2.20 -25.36 8.68
C ALA A 23 1.43 -25.67 7.38
N GLU A 24 1.27 -24.69 6.49
CA GLU A 24 0.69 -24.83 5.15
C GLU A 24 1.74 -25.32 4.11
N GLY A 25 2.98 -25.57 4.52
CA GLY A 25 4.08 -25.95 3.63
C GLY A 25 4.59 -24.80 2.75
N ARG A 26 4.30 -23.56 3.11
CA ARG A 26 4.67 -22.34 2.37
C ARG A 26 5.94 -21.73 2.95
N SER A 27 6.98 -21.62 2.13
CA SER A 27 8.22 -20.93 2.49
C SER A 27 8.24 -19.53 1.89
N ILE A 28 8.44 -18.53 2.72
CA ILE A 28 8.54 -17.12 2.29
C ILE A 28 9.70 -16.94 1.32
N LEU A 29 10.87 -17.48 1.66
CA LEU A 29 12.08 -17.29 0.86
C LEU A 29 12.01 -17.97 -0.51
N SER A 30 11.32 -19.11 -0.62
CA SER A 30 11.15 -19.79 -1.91
C SER A 30 10.14 -19.11 -2.83
N GLY A 31 9.21 -18.31 -2.26
CA GLY A 31 8.21 -17.54 -3.00
C GLY A 31 8.71 -16.17 -3.51
N VAL A 32 9.97 -15.79 -3.23
CA VAL A 32 10.52 -14.50 -3.65
C VAL A 32 10.78 -14.48 -5.17
N PRO A 33 10.19 -13.52 -5.93
CA PRO A 33 10.28 -13.52 -7.40
C PRO A 33 11.59 -12.90 -7.95
N PHE A 34 12.60 -12.72 -7.10
CA PHE A 34 13.88 -12.13 -7.50
C PHE A 34 15.05 -12.71 -6.68
N PRO A 35 16.29 -12.67 -7.20
CA PRO A 35 17.45 -13.18 -6.49
C PRO A 35 17.82 -12.30 -5.29
N ILE A 36 18.15 -12.92 -4.16
CA ILE A 36 18.66 -12.23 -2.96
C ILE A 36 20.17 -11.98 -3.15
N THR A 37 20.50 -10.94 -3.90
CA THR A 37 21.87 -10.59 -4.28
C THR A 37 22.68 -10.00 -3.12
N ARG A 38 24.03 -9.98 -3.28
CA ARG A 38 24.91 -9.26 -2.35
C ARG A 38 24.55 -7.78 -2.21
N ALA A 39 24.10 -7.14 -3.29
CA ALA A 39 23.65 -5.75 -3.29
C ALA A 39 22.42 -5.55 -2.42
N ARG A 40 21.38 -6.41 -2.52
CA ARG A 40 20.19 -6.37 -1.66
C ARG A 40 20.54 -6.56 -0.19
N ARG A 41 21.42 -7.53 0.13
CA ARG A 41 21.90 -7.76 1.50
C ARG A 41 22.64 -6.55 2.07
N ALA A 42 23.52 -5.94 1.28
CA ALA A 42 24.26 -4.74 1.68
C ALA A 42 23.31 -3.54 1.91
N PHE A 43 22.36 -3.33 1.01
CA PHE A 43 21.35 -2.29 1.12
C PHE A 43 20.47 -2.47 2.38
N ALA A 44 19.96 -3.67 2.59
CA ALA A 44 19.15 -3.99 3.76
C ALA A 44 19.91 -3.73 5.07
N ARG A 45 21.18 -4.16 5.16
CA ARG A 45 22.03 -3.85 6.32
C ARG A 45 22.16 -2.35 6.55
N ALA A 46 22.27 -1.55 5.49
CA ALA A 46 22.35 -0.09 5.60
C ALA A 46 20.99 0.54 6.02
N CYS A 47 19.86 -0.11 5.75
CA CYS A 47 18.54 0.34 6.19
C CYS A 47 18.27 0.05 7.67
N LEU A 48 18.86 -1.00 8.28
CA LEU A 48 18.60 -1.41 9.67
C LEU A 48 18.72 -0.27 10.70
N PRO A 49 19.72 0.63 10.68
CA PRO A 49 19.79 1.74 11.63
C PRO A 49 18.57 2.68 11.54
N HIS A 50 18.05 2.90 10.33
CA HIS A 50 16.86 3.72 10.11
C HIS A 50 15.61 3.02 10.64
N CYS A 51 15.45 1.70 10.40
CA CYS A 51 14.35 0.91 10.95
C CYS A 51 14.39 0.90 12.48
N ARG A 52 15.56 0.69 13.10
CA ARG A 52 15.70 0.75 14.57
C ARG A 52 15.31 2.10 15.16
N ARG A 53 15.57 3.19 14.45
CA ARG A 53 15.22 4.54 14.91
C ARG A 53 13.74 4.87 14.74
N TRP A 54 13.15 4.50 13.62
CA TRP A 54 11.84 5.00 13.22
C TRP A 54 10.73 3.98 13.40
N PHE A 55 11.04 2.69 13.24
CA PHE A 55 10.06 1.61 13.33
C PHE A 55 10.69 0.33 13.88
N PRO A 56 11.16 0.33 15.15
CA PRO A 56 11.80 -0.84 15.74
C PRO A 56 10.86 -2.05 15.82
N ALA A 57 9.57 -1.84 16.05
CA ALA A 57 8.56 -2.89 16.12
C ALA A 57 8.48 -3.75 14.83
N ALA A 58 8.68 -3.15 13.66
CA ALA A 58 8.75 -3.91 12.40
C ALA A 58 9.94 -4.90 12.37
N LEU A 59 11.04 -4.60 13.06
CA LEU A 59 12.18 -5.51 13.17
C LEU A 59 11.90 -6.67 14.14
N ASP A 60 11.10 -6.43 15.19
CA ASP A 60 10.65 -7.48 16.08
C ASP A 60 9.67 -8.42 15.38
N GLU A 61 8.73 -7.89 14.58
CA GLU A 61 7.84 -8.68 13.74
C GLU A 61 8.62 -9.49 12.70
N LEU A 62 9.61 -8.88 12.03
CA LEU A 62 10.49 -9.56 11.10
C LEU A 62 11.27 -10.72 11.75
N ARG A 63 11.73 -10.53 13.00
CA ARG A 63 12.38 -11.59 13.79
C ARG A 63 11.42 -12.72 14.06
N GLY A 64 10.22 -12.43 14.55
CA GLY A 64 9.19 -13.44 14.81
C GLY A 64 8.81 -14.20 13.53
N LEU A 65 8.66 -13.49 12.41
CA LEU A 65 8.34 -14.09 11.12
C LEU A 65 9.42 -15.07 10.65
N ALA A 66 10.69 -14.69 10.79
CA ALA A 66 11.82 -15.57 10.45
C ALA A 66 11.87 -16.82 11.34
N GLU A 67 11.63 -16.66 12.63
CA GLU A 67 11.61 -17.74 13.62
C GLU A 67 10.43 -18.68 13.37
N GLY A 68 9.23 -18.16 13.10
CA GLY A 68 8.06 -18.97 12.72
C GLY A 68 8.21 -19.73 11.40
N GLN A 69 9.06 -19.23 10.51
CA GLN A 69 9.40 -19.88 9.24
C GLN A 69 10.61 -20.84 9.35
N ASP A 70 11.22 -20.96 10.53
CA ASP A 70 12.49 -21.66 10.72
C ASP A 70 13.54 -21.29 9.66
N CYS A 71 13.67 -19.98 9.42
CA CYS A 71 14.61 -19.47 8.42
C CYS A 71 15.53 -18.37 8.98
N PRO A 72 16.72 -18.17 8.39
CA PRO A 72 17.59 -17.09 8.81
C PRO A 72 16.93 -15.70 8.58
N GLN A 73 17.02 -14.82 9.58
CA GLN A 73 16.45 -13.47 9.50
C GLN A 73 17.12 -12.60 8.42
N GLU A 74 18.41 -12.77 8.17
CA GLU A 74 19.17 -11.89 7.26
C GLU A 74 18.68 -11.95 5.79
N PRO A 75 18.46 -13.11 5.16
CA PRO A 75 17.88 -13.15 3.81
C PRO A 75 16.47 -12.57 3.78
N LEU A 76 15.64 -12.79 4.79
CA LEU A 76 14.30 -12.25 4.86
C LEU A 76 14.34 -10.71 4.98
N ALA A 77 15.22 -10.17 5.82
CA ALA A 77 15.46 -8.73 5.88
C ALA A 77 15.98 -8.17 4.55
N ALA A 78 16.85 -8.92 3.84
CA ALA A 78 17.34 -8.49 2.53
C ALA A 78 16.21 -8.41 1.49
N VAL A 79 15.24 -9.29 1.53
CA VAL A 79 14.03 -9.22 0.69
C VAL A 79 13.20 -8.00 1.05
N LEU A 80 12.71 -7.92 2.27
CA LEU A 80 11.75 -6.91 2.69
C LEU A 80 12.34 -5.50 2.65
N LEU A 81 13.49 -5.25 3.24
CA LEU A 81 14.07 -3.90 3.29
C LEU A 81 14.60 -3.38 1.93
N SER A 82 14.79 -4.25 0.93
CA SER A 82 15.13 -3.83 -0.44
C SER A 82 13.94 -3.78 -1.39
N MET A 83 12.78 -4.28 -0.98
CA MET A 83 11.57 -4.21 -1.78
C MET A 83 11.18 -2.74 -2.02
N TYR A 84 10.49 -2.44 -3.10
CA TYR A 84 10.16 -1.08 -3.55
C TYR A 84 11.37 -0.15 -3.82
N ALA A 85 12.52 -0.39 -3.20
CA ALA A 85 13.76 0.34 -3.49
C ALA A 85 14.53 -0.24 -4.70
N MET A 86 14.38 -1.54 -4.91
CA MET A 86 15.00 -2.28 -6.02
C MET A 86 13.92 -3.16 -6.70
N PRO A 87 13.71 -3.03 -8.03
CA PRO A 87 12.71 -3.82 -8.76
C PRO A 87 12.79 -5.33 -8.52
N PRO A 88 11.69 -6.09 -8.71
CA PRO A 88 10.44 -5.72 -9.36
C PRO A 88 9.50 -4.92 -8.45
N GLU A 89 8.63 -4.13 -9.08
CA GLU A 89 7.68 -3.25 -8.40
C GLU A 89 6.25 -3.60 -8.78
N PRO A 90 5.28 -3.59 -7.83
CA PRO A 90 3.87 -3.70 -8.15
C PRO A 90 3.38 -2.47 -8.92
N ARG A 91 2.24 -2.60 -9.60
CA ARG A 91 1.54 -1.49 -10.25
C ARG A 91 0.21 -1.26 -9.53
N CYS A 92 -0.25 -0.04 -9.49
CA CYS A 92 -1.45 0.31 -8.72
C CYS A 92 -2.10 1.57 -9.25
N SER A 93 -3.38 1.74 -8.91
CA SER A 93 -4.10 3.01 -9.02
C SER A 93 -4.78 3.29 -7.70
N CYS A 94 -4.72 4.53 -7.22
CA CYS A 94 -5.32 4.92 -5.95
C CYS A 94 -6.00 6.29 -6.07
N PHE A 95 -7.10 6.50 -5.37
CA PHE A 95 -7.73 7.82 -5.27
C PHE A 95 -8.33 8.04 -3.88
N SER A 96 -8.47 9.31 -3.53
CA SER A 96 -9.33 9.76 -2.43
C SER A 96 -10.18 10.92 -2.89
N LEU A 97 -11.43 10.93 -2.47
CA LEU A 97 -12.44 11.92 -2.87
C LEU A 97 -13.29 12.32 -1.67
N ARG A 98 -13.54 13.63 -1.55
CA ARG A 98 -14.60 14.17 -0.72
C ARG A 98 -15.57 14.96 -1.60
N SER A 99 -16.86 14.67 -1.53
CA SER A 99 -17.91 15.36 -2.30
C SER A 99 -19.25 15.29 -1.57
N GLY A 100 -19.87 16.44 -1.27
CA GLY A 100 -21.21 16.50 -0.68
C GLY A 100 -21.38 15.77 0.65
N GLY A 101 -20.32 15.67 1.48
CA GLY A 101 -20.32 14.90 2.73
C GLY A 101 -19.94 13.43 2.56
N LEU A 102 -19.83 12.92 1.34
CA LEU A 102 -19.30 11.60 1.05
C LEU A 102 -17.77 11.64 1.05
N LEU A 103 -17.14 10.69 1.71
CA LEU A 103 -15.73 10.35 1.60
C LEU A 103 -15.58 9.04 0.86
N LEU A 104 -14.64 8.96 -0.08
CA LEU A 104 -14.24 7.70 -0.70
C LEU A 104 -12.71 7.63 -0.74
N PHE A 105 -12.20 6.48 -0.36
CA PHE A 105 -10.82 6.06 -0.64
C PHE A 105 -10.89 4.77 -1.44
N GLY A 106 -10.21 4.70 -2.57
CA GLY A 106 -10.24 3.53 -3.44
C GLY A 106 -8.88 3.18 -4.02
N ARG A 107 -8.57 1.88 -4.12
CA ARG A 107 -7.31 1.40 -4.68
C ARG A 107 -7.49 0.11 -5.47
N ASN A 108 -6.86 0.04 -6.64
CA ASN A 108 -6.57 -1.19 -7.38
C ASN A 108 -5.11 -1.58 -7.15
N SER A 109 -4.86 -2.83 -6.82
CA SER A 109 -3.54 -3.43 -6.84
C SER A 109 -3.38 -4.23 -8.13
N ASP A 110 -2.51 -3.75 -9.01
CA ASP A 110 -2.22 -4.39 -10.29
C ASP A 110 -0.89 -5.13 -10.15
N PHE A 111 -0.89 -6.45 -10.33
CA PHE A 111 0.31 -7.25 -10.14
C PHE A 111 0.33 -8.49 -11.02
N ILE A 112 1.40 -9.26 -10.89
CA ILE A 112 1.62 -10.51 -11.62
C ILE A 112 0.69 -11.58 -11.05
N PRO A 113 -0.25 -12.15 -11.84
CA PRO A 113 -1.18 -13.17 -11.36
C PRO A 113 -0.53 -14.41 -10.75
N ALA A 114 0.67 -14.76 -11.19
CA ALA A 114 1.43 -15.88 -10.63
C ALA A 114 1.78 -15.72 -9.13
N LEU A 115 1.68 -14.50 -8.59
CA LEU A 115 1.93 -14.21 -7.18
C LEU A 115 0.65 -13.97 -6.36
N GLU A 116 -0.54 -14.13 -6.95
CA GLU A 116 -1.83 -13.90 -6.26
C GLU A 116 -2.01 -14.75 -5.00
N GLU A 117 -1.44 -15.93 -4.94
CA GLU A 117 -1.50 -16.80 -3.75
C GLU A 117 -0.80 -16.16 -2.53
N GLN A 118 0.08 -15.19 -2.75
CA GLN A 118 0.74 -14.44 -1.68
C GLN A 118 -0.11 -13.28 -1.15
N ASN A 119 -1.15 -12.88 -1.89
CA ASN A 119 -2.04 -11.79 -1.47
C ASN A 119 -2.66 -12.11 -0.11
N THR A 120 -2.40 -11.25 0.85
CA THR A 120 -2.89 -11.42 2.22
C THR A 120 -3.64 -10.16 2.65
N ASN A 121 -4.81 -10.37 3.25
CA ASN A 121 -5.53 -9.35 3.99
C ASN A 121 -5.42 -9.65 5.48
N GLY A 122 -4.81 -8.75 6.22
CA GLY A 122 -4.53 -8.89 7.63
C GLY A 122 -5.32 -7.92 8.49
N LEU A 123 -5.99 -8.45 9.52
CA LEU A 123 -6.48 -7.72 10.67
C LEU A 123 -5.45 -7.88 11.78
N LEU A 124 -4.70 -6.82 12.08
CA LEU A 124 -3.60 -6.85 13.04
C LEU A 124 -3.93 -6.01 14.27
N ARG A 125 -3.75 -6.58 15.45
CA ARG A 125 -4.02 -5.94 16.76
C ARG A 125 -2.80 -6.10 17.67
N PHE A 126 -2.18 -4.98 18.00
CA PHE A 126 -0.93 -4.94 18.78
C PHE A 126 -1.18 -4.82 20.26
N THR A 127 -0.37 -5.49 21.09
CA THR A 127 -0.40 -5.42 22.55
C THR A 127 0.79 -4.65 23.13
N ASP A 128 1.79 -4.35 22.31
CA ASP A 128 3.02 -3.62 22.64
C ASP A 128 3.05 -2.19 22.06
N GLY A 129 1.91 -1.72 21.56
CA GLY A 129 1.74 -0.40 20.96
C GLY A 129 1.52 -0.46 19.46
N GLY A 130 0.96 0.60 18.90
CA GLY A 130 0.52 0.67 17.53
C GLY A 130 -1.00 0.63 17.37
N CYS A 131 -1.52 1.43 16.47
CA CYS A 131 -2.94 1.45 16.15
C CYS A 131 -3.32 0.17 15.39
N PRO A 132 -4.33 -0.59 15.82
CA PRO A 132 -4.82 -1.74 15.05
C PRO A 132 -5.30 -1.32 13.68
N PHE A 133 -5.15 -2.18 12.67
CA PHE A 133 -5.61 -1.88 11.31
C PHE A 133 -6.02 -3.14 10.55
N LEU A 134 -6.76 -2.91 9.47
CA LEU A 134 -7.08 -3.89 8.43
C LEU A 134 -6.37 -3.45 7.14
N GLY A 135 -5.47 -4.28 6.62
CA GLY A 135 -4.66 -3.93 5.45
C GLY A 135 -4.41 -5.09 4.49
N ASN A 136 -3.93 -4.76 3.30
CA ASN A 136 -3.58 -5.73 2.27
C ASN A 136 -2.09 -5.66 1.94
N THR A 137 -1.50 -6.82 1.67
CA THR A 137 -0.09 -6.94 1.33
C THR A 137 0.21 -8.20 0.50
N THR A 138 1.32 -8.16 -0.23
CA THR A 138 2.03 -9.32 -0.76
C THR A 138 3.39 -9.53 -0.08
N ALA A 139 3.70 -8.68 0.91
CA ALA A 139 5.06 -8.49 1.47
C ALA A 139 5.11 -8.56 3.01
N PHE A 140 4.20 -9.29 3.64
CA PHE A 140 4.18 -9.58 5.08
C PHE A 140 4.20 -8.32 5.96
N VAL A 141 5.34 -8.02 6.61
CA VAL A 141 5.52 -6.86 7.49
C VAL A 141 5.22 -5.53 6.80
N GLU A 142 5.36 -5.47 5.49
CA GLU A 142 5.05 -4.29 4.68
C GLU A 142 3.60 -4.28 4.24
N MET A 143 2.99 -3.10 4.11
CA MET A 143 1.61 -2.96 3.65
C MET A 143 1.52 -2.15 2.36
N GLU A 144 0.51 -2.45 1.54
CA GLU A 144 0.24 -1.75 0.29
C GLU A 144 -1.00 -0.86 0.36
N ASP A 145 -1.95 -1.20 1.21
CA ASP A 145 -3.08 -0.35 1.62
C ASP A 145 -3.61 -0.79 2.98
N GLY A 146 -4.38 0.07 3.61
CA GLY A 146 -5.06 -0.27 4.85
C GLY A 146 -5.87 0.88 5.43
N VAL A 147 -6.70 0.52 6.40
CA VAL A 147 -7.48 1.45 7.23
C VAL A 147 -7.26 1.08 8.69
N ASN A 148 -6.88 2.06 9.51
CA ASN A 148 -6.65 1.84 10.93
C ASN A 148 -7.87 2.14 11.81
N ALA A 149 -7.81 1.76 13.07
CA ALA A 149 -8.90 1.94 14.04
C ALA A 149 -9.25 3.42 14.28
N ALA A 150 -8.30 4.35 14.11
CA ALA A 150 -8.55 5.78 14.20
C ALA A 150 -9.30 6.34 12.97
N GLY A 151 -9.37 5.57 11.88
CA GLY A 151 -10.03 5.95 10.64
C GLY A 151 -9.12 6.71 9.68
N LEU A 152 -7.83 6.43 9.68
CA LEU A 152 -6.90 6.81 8.63
C LEU A 152 -6.80 5.70 7.59
N ALA A 153 -7.05 6.02 6.33
CA ALA A 153 -6.82 5.16 5.18
C ALA A 153 -5.57 5.61 4.43
N VAL A 154 -4.71 4.66 4.07
CA VAL A 154 -3.49 4.91 3.28
C VAL A 154 -3.36 3.87 2.17
N GLY A 155 -3.03 4.32 0.96
CA GLY A 155 -2.77 3.44 -0.19
C GLY A 155 -1.50 3.84 -0.91
N LEU A 156 -0.71 2.83 -1.23
CA LEU A 156 0.58 2.94 -1.90
C LEU A 156 0.43 2.75 -3.41
N THR A 157 1.12 3.59 -4.21
CA THR A 157 1.56 3.20 -5.54
C THR A 157 3.07 3.35 -5.64
N SER A 158 3.78 2.30 -6.04
CA SER A 158 5.23 2.39 -6.28
C SER A 158 5.48 3.16 -7.57
N VAL A 159 6.60 3.90 -7.61
CA VAL A 159 7.00 4.69 -8.78
C VAL A 159 8.38 4.20 -9.23
N PRO A 160 8.62 4.01 -10.55
CA PRO A 160 9.94 3.68 -11.05
C PRO A 160 10.99 4.65 -10.52
N PRO A 161 12.12 4.17 -9.98
CA PRO A 161 13.08 5.01 -9.30
C PRO A 161 13.68 6.06 -10.23
N ALA A 162 13.38 7.33 -9.94
CA ALA A 162 13.93 8.48 -10.64
C ALA A 162 15.31 8.88 -10.12
N VAL A 163 15.59 8.53 -8.86
CA VAL A 163 16.87 8.74 -8.17
C VAL A 163 17.35 7.42 -7.60
N PRO A 164 18.66 7.24 -7.41
CA PRO A 164 19.19 6.03 -6.77
C PRO A 164 18.57 5.82 -5.39
N PRO A 165 18.23 4.56 -5.02
CA PRO A 165 17.73 4.27 -3.68
C PRO A 165 18.78 4.66 -2.62
N ARG A 166 18.31 5.12 -1.48
CA ARG A 166 19.14 5.44 -0.31
C ARG A 166 18.69 4.63 0.89
N PRO A 167 19.58 4.32 1.84
CA PRO A 167 19.16 3.67 3.08
C PRO A 167 18.08 4.47 3.80
N GLY A 168 17.05 3.79 4.24
CA GLY A 168 15.85 4.41 4.87
C GLY A 168 14.73 3.40 5.03
N LEU A 169 13.49 3.89 5.11
CA LEU A 169 12.28 3.07 5.08
C LEU A 169 11.74 3.04 3.65
N ASN A 170 11.42 1.85 3.16
CA ASN A 170 10.77 1.71 1.87
C ASN A 170 9.25 1.97 1.95
N ALA A 171 8.61 2.02 0.81
CA ALA A 171 7.22 2.42 0.68
C ALA A 171 6.25 1.60 1.55
N GLY A 172 6.43 0.28 1.60
CA GLY A 172 5.58 -0.62 2.39
C GLY A 172 5.73 -0.43 3.89
N LEU A 173 6.98 -0.24 4.37
CA LEU A 173 7.25 0.08 5.77
C LEU A 173 6.76 1.48 6.16
N VAL A 174 6.90 2.46 5.27
CA VAL A 174 6.36 3.81 5.49
C VAL A 174 4.84 3.75 5.65
N LEU A 175 4.13 3.11 4.72
CA LEU A 175 2.68 2.98 4.80
C LEU A 175 2.26 2.28 6.10
N ARG A 176 2.91 1.17 6.45
CA ARG A 176 2.67 0.43 7.68
C ARG A 176 2.86 1.32 8.92
N LEU A 177 3.96 2.06 9.00
CA LEU A 177 4.25 2.97 10.10
C LEU A 177 3.18 4.06 10.24
N LEU A 178 2.68 4.62 9.13
CA LEU A 178 1.58 5.59 9.16
C LEU A 178 0.30 5.00 9.73
N LEU A 179 -0.07 3.77 9.34
CA LEU A 179 -1.26 3.09 9.86
C LEU A 179 -1.15 2.83 11.36
N GLU A 180 0.03 2.53 11.88
CA GLU A 180 0.21 2.23 13.31
C GLU A 180 0.38 3.48 14.18
N SER A 181 0.89 4.58 13.61
CA SER A 181 1.32 5.72 14.42
C SER A 181 0.48 6.98 14.26
N CYS A 182 -0.41 7.04 13.27
CA CYS A 182 -1.13 8.26 12.92
C CYS A 182 -2.65 8.04 12.97
N ALA A 183 -3.36 9.00 13.55
CA ALA A 183 -4.82 8.95 13.63
C ALA A 183 -5.52 9.62 12.43
N ASN A 184 -4.83 10.50 11.69
CA ASN A 184 -5.41 11.34 10.65
C ASN A 184 -4.36 11.75 9.61
N VAL A 185 -4.84 12.36 8.50
CA VAL A 185 -4.01 12.82 7.38
C VAL A 185 -2.95 13.83 7.83
N ARG A 186 -3.28 14.75 8.73
CA ARG A 186 -2.32 15.76 9.21
C ARG A 186 -1.13 15.14 9.93
N GLU A 187 -1.39 14.18 10.83
CA GLU A 187 -0.34 13.47 11.56
C GLU A 187 0.52 12.64 10.61
N ALA A 188 -0.11 11.96 9.64
CA ALA A 188 0.59 11.17 8.64
C ALA A 188 1.54 12.03 7.79
N LEU A 189 1.10 13.19 7.33
CA LEU A 189 1.95 14.11 6.56
C LEU A 189 3.10 14.67 7.40
N ALA A 190 2.84 15.07 8.65
CA ALA A 190 3.88 15.57 9.56
C ALA A 190 4.93 14.50 9.89
N LEU A 191 4.54 13.22 9.96
CA LEU A 191 5.49 12.11 10.11
C LEU A 191 6.30 11.90 8.83
N LEU A 192 5.64 11.89 7.66
CA LEU A 192 6.30 11.70 6.35
C LEU A 192 7.42 12.71 6.09
N GLU A 193 7.25 13.98 6.47
CA GLU A 193 8.26 15.04 6.31
C GLU A 193 9.58 14.72 7.02
N ARG A 194 9.55 13.86 8.01
CA ARG A 194 10.71 13.50 8.86
C ARG A 194 11.35 12.17 8.49
N LEU A 195 10.65 11.33 7.72
CA LEU A 195 11.11 9.97 7.43
C LEU A 195 12.19 9.95 6.33
N PRO A 196 13.25 9.16 6.51
CA PRO A 196 14.20 8.88 5.45
C PRO A 196 13.59 7.89 4.45
N LEU A 197 13.08 8.38 3.33
CA LEU A 197 12.50 7.52 2.28
C LEU A 197 13.61 6.79 1.51
N SER A 198 13.47 5.48 1.32
CA SER A 198 14.45 4.68 0.57
C SER A 198 14.02 4.36 -0.87
N SER A 199 12.74 4.50 -1.18
CA SER A 199 12.13 4.20 -2.48
C SER A 199 11.33 5.36 -3.03
N SER A 200 10.95 5.27 -4.32
CA SER A 200 10.03 6.21 -4.97
C SER A 200 8.61 5.69 -4.89
N GLN A 201 7.69 6.50 -4.36
CA GLN A 201 6.29 6.10 -4.14
C GLN A 201 5.34 7.29 -4.15
N THR A 202 4.06 6.98 -4.32
CA THR A 202 3.00 7.89 -3.91
C THR A 202 2.21 7.28 -2.76
N LEU A 203 1.72 8.11 -1.87
CA LEU A 203 0.80 7.73 -0.80
C LEU A 203 -0.47 8.57 -0.93
N THR A 204 -1.58 7.90 -1.16
CA THR A 204 -2.92 8.50 -1.17
C THR A 204 -3.52 8.30 0.20
N LEU A 205 -3.98 9.39 0.82
CA LEU A 205 -4.47 9.40 2.19
C LEU A 205 -5.91 9.92 2.24
N ALA A 206 -6.67 9.39 3.19
CA ALA A 206 -7.98 9.91 3.59
C ALA A 206 -8.20 9.65 5.07
N ASP A 207 -8.99 10.49 5.76
CA ASP A 207 -9.41 10.21 7.12
C ASP A 207 -10.90 10.51 7.34
N ARG A 208 -11.45 10.02 8.46
CA ARG A 208 -12.88 10.18 8.82
C ARG A 208 -13.34 11.63 8.92
N SER A 209 -12.45 12.59 9.10
CA SER A 209 -12.82 14.00 9.07
C SER A 209 -13.16 14.49 7.66
N GLY A 210 -12.88 13.65 6.65
CA GLY A 210 -13.02 13.97 5.24
C GLY A 210 -11.78 14.67 4.67
N GLU A 211 -10.67 14.72 5.38
CA GLU A 211 -9.42 15.20 4.81
C GLU A 211 -8.85 14.17 3.82
N VAL A 212 -8.38 14.66 2.67
CA VAL A 212 -7.75 13.85 1.63
C VAL A 212 -6.43 14.48 1.22
N ALA A 213 -5.42 13.67 0.96
CA ALA A 213 -4.11 14.13 0.53
C ALA A 213 -3.40 13.14 -0.39
N LEU A 214 -2.46 13.65 -1.18
CA LEU A 214 -1.49 12.89 -1.95
C LEU A 214 -0.09 13.33 -1.54
N ALA A 215 0.76 12.38 -1.22
CA ALA A 215 2.19 12.59 -1.04
C ALA A 215 2.95 11.83 -2.14
N GLU A 216 3.78 12.53 -2.90
CA GLU A 216 4.74 11.97 -3.85
C GLU A 216 6.14 12.07 -3.27
N GLY A 217 6.81 10.95 -3.04
CA GLY A 217 8.07 10.90 -2.32
C GLY A 217 9.11 10.01 -2.96
N CYS A 218 10.37 10.43 -2.84
CA CYS A 218 11.57 9.63 -3.16
C CYS A 218 12.73 10.06 -2.26
N PRO A 219 13.89 9.38 -2.28
CA PRO A 219 15.06 9.81 -1.50
C PRO A 219 15.41 11.28 -1.73
N GLY A 220 15.22 12.11 -0.69
CA GLY A 220 15.55 13.53 -0.70
C GLY A 220 14.51 14.46 -1.34
N CYS A 221 13.31 13.96 -1.66
CA CYS A 221 12.21 14.79 -2.18
C CYS A 221 10.87 14.29 -1.65
N LEU A 222 10.04 15.21 -1.18
CA LEU A 222 8.64 14.98 -0.82
C LEU A 222 7.81 16.16 -1.32
N ALA A 223 6.76 15.86 -2.09
CA ALA A 223 5.76 16.82 -2.50
C ALA A 223 4.39 16.38 -1.96
N VAL A 224 3.57 17.35 -1.54
CA VAL A 224 2.27 17.08 -0.93
C VAL A 224 1.19 17.93 -1.57
N ARG A 225 0.09 17.30 -1.95
CA ARG A 225 -1.14 17.97 -2.37
C ARG A 225 -2.24 17.74 -1.33
N ARG A 226 -2.76 18.83 -0.78
CA ARG A 226 -3.93 18.84 0.12
C ARG A 226 -5.01 19.72 -0.51
N PRO A 227 -5.94 19.16 -1.28
CA PRO A 227 -6.99 19.94 -1.91
C PRO A 227 -7.97 20.44 -0.85
N ALA A 228 -8.36 21.73 -0.98
CA ALA A 228 -9.32 22.38 -0.11
C ALA A 228 -10.73 22.43 -0.74
N GLY A 229 -11.73 22.81 0.06
CA GLY A 229 -13.11 23.03 -0.42
C GLY A 229 -14.04 21.83 -0.19
N ARG A 230 -15.31 21.99 -0.59
CA ARG A 230 -16.37 20.97 -0.40
C ARG A 230 -16.20 19.75 -1.32
N ALA A 231 -15.69 19.97 -2.53
CA ALA A 231 -15.30 18.91 -3.45
C ALA A 231 -13.78 18.89 -3.55
N ALA A 232 -13.17 17.80 -3.15
CA ALA A 232 -11.72 17.64 -3.11
C ALA A 232 -11.37 16.22 -3.53
N TRP A 233 -10.36 16.08 -4.37
CA TRP A 233 -9.88 14.77 -4.80
C TRP A 233 -8.38 14.75 -5.02
N VAL A 234 -7.81 13.58 -4.90
CA VAL A 234 -6.46 13.23 -5.32
C VAL A 234 -6.49 11.87 -6.02
N GLY A 235 -5.60 11.68 -6.97
CA GLY A 235 -5.43 10.40 -7.67
C GLY A 235 -3.96 10.13 -7.95
N ALA A 236 -3.57 8.89 -7.89
CA ALA A 236 -2.21 8.43 -8.05
C ALA A 236 -2.14 7.13 -8.86
N VAL A 237 -1.08 7.01 -9.61
CA VAL A 237 -0.66 5.82 -10.34
C VAL A 237 0.86 5.63 -10.16
N ASN A 238 1.48 4.75 -10.92
CA ASN A 238 2.92 4.50 -10.85
C ASN A 238 3.77 5.59 -11.56
N SER A 239 3.40 6.84 -11.37
CA SER A 239 4.06 8.01 -11.96
C SER A 239 3.85 9.23 -11.07
N PHE A 240 4.79 10.16 -11.07
CA PHE A 240 4.67 11.44 -10.37
C PHE A 240 3.90 12.46 -11.21
N HIS A 241 2.99 13.20 -10.58
CA HIS A 241 2.13 14.19 -11.26
C HIS A 241 2.12 15.57 -10.59
N LEU A 242 2.67 15.70 -9.38
CA LEU A 242 2.78 17.01 -8.72
C LEU A 242 3.87 17.86 -9.39
N PRO A 243 3.72 19.19 -9.45
CA PRO A 243 4.69 20.07 -10.12
C PRO A 243 6.12 19.91 -9.58
N GLU A 244 6.28 19.74 -8.28
CA GLU A 244 7.57 19.63 -7.61
C GLU A 244 8.32 18.33 -7.95
N THR A 245 7.59 17.27 -8.30
CA THR A 245 8.11 15.95 -8.63
C THR A 245 8.04 15.63 -10.13
N ALA A 246 7.36 16.44 -10.93
CA ALA A 246 7.18 16.22 -12.37
C ALA A 246 8.50 15.99 -13.13
N ARG A 247 9.57 16.71 -12.74
CA ARG A 247 10.93 16.54 -13.30
C ARG A 247 11.54 15.15 -13.01
N LEU A 248 11.01 14.43 -12.03
CA LEU A 248 11.47 13.11 -11.61
C LEU A 248 10.66 12.00 -12.29
N ARG A 249 9.69 12.34 -13.14
CA ARG A 249 8.93 11.36 -13.92
C ARG A 249 9.85 10.61 -14.87
N ARG A 250 9.70 9.29 -14.89
CA ARG A 250 10.41 8.43 -15.84
C ARG A 250 9.43 7.67 -16.73
N THR A 251 9.77 7.60 -18.01
CA THR A 251 9.14 6.67 -18.93
C THR A 251 9.85 5.33 -18.81
N VAL A 252 9.11 4.26 -18.56
CA VAL A 252 9.60 2.89 -18.54
C VAL A 252 8.94 2.09 -19.65
N ALA A 253 9.64 1.09 -20.18
CA ALA A 253 9.16 0.30 -21.34
C ALA A 253 7.84 -0.45 -21.04
N VAL A 254 7.63 -0.84 -19.77
CA VAL A 254 6.42 -1.54 -19.33
C VAL A 254 5.87 -0.81 -18.11
N ASP A 255 5.00 0.17 -18.34
CA ASP A 255 4.40 1.02 -17.31
C ASP A 255 2.96 0.62 -16.94
N TRP A 256 2.44 -0.47 -17.54
CA TRP A 256 1.06 -0.93 -17.38
C TRP A 256 0.04 0.18 -17.63
N ARG A 257 0.30 1.02 -18.65
CA ARG A 257 -0.57 2.12 -19.08
C ARG A 257 -0.81 3.15 -17.95
N ALA A 258 0.23 3.48 -17.18
CA ALA A 258 0.11 4.37 -16.02
C ALA A 258 -0.52 5.72 -16.36
N GLU A 259 -0.09 6.38 -17.43
CA GLU A 259 -0.65 7.68 -17.84
C GLU A 259 -2.13 7.57 -18.26
N GLU A 260 -2.54 6.51 -18.92
CA GLU A 260 -3.93 6.32 -19.32
C GLU A 260 -4.82 6.07 -18.07
N ARG A 261 -4.31 5.31 -17.08
CA ARG A 261 -4.98 5.14 -15.80
C ARG A 261 -5.11 6.47 -15.05
N TYR A 262 -4.07 7.30 -15.08
CA TYR A 262 -4.13 8.63 -14.47
C TYR A 262 -5.16 9.53 -15.15
N VAL A 263 -5.18 9.58 -16.49
CA VAL A 263 -6.18 10.35 -17.26
C VAL A 263 -7.60 9.88 -16.95
N THR A 264 -7.82 8.58 -16.82
CA THR A 264 -9.13 8.02 -16.40
C THR A 264 -9.53 8.52 -15.02
N LEU A 265 -8.63 8.42 -14.02
CA LEU A 265 -8.88 8.93 -12.68
C LEU A 265 -9.14 10.44 -12.67
N ALA A 266 -8.25 11.22 -13.27
CA ALA A 266 -8.34 12.68 -13.27
C ALA A 266 -9.62 13.16 -13.91
N ARG A 267 -10.00 12.62 -15.08
CA ARG A 267 -11.25 12.96 -15.78
C ARG A 267 -12.48 12.62 -14.93
N ALA A 268 -12.53 11.41 -14.35
CA ALA A 268 -13.67 11.00 -13.54
C ALA A 268 -13.81 11.82 -12.27
N LEU A 269 -12.70 12.07 -11.57
CA LEU A 269 -12.68 12.75 -10.26
C LEU A 269 -12.87 14.28 -10.38
N SER A 270 -12.50 14.88 -11.51
CA SER A 270 -12.68 16.33 -11.74
C SER A 270 -14.03 16.71 -12.35
N ASP A 271 -14.87 15.73 -12.73
CA ASP A 271 -16.17 15.98 -13.35
C ASP A 271 -17.16 16.59 -12.31
N PRO A 272 -17.53 17.88 -12.43
CA PRO A 272 -18.41 18.53 -11.46
C PRO A 272 -19.87 18.06 -11.55
N GLY A 273 -20.26 17.46 -12.68
CA GLY A 273 -21.61 16.93 -12.90
C GLY A 273 -21.82 15.52 -12.36
N ARG A 274 -20.75 14.87 -11.88
CA ARG A 274 -20.83 13.51 -11.40
C ARG A 274 -21.44 13.41 -10.01
N ALA A 275 -22.52 12.65 -9.90
CA ALA A 275 -23.08 12.24 -8.62
C ALA A 275 -22.23 11.11 -8.04
N TRP A 276 -21.47 11.40 -6.99
CA TRP A 276 -20.67 10.38 -6.31
C TRP A 276 -21.49 9.56 -5.32
N SER A 277 -21.20 8.26 -5.28
CA SER A 277 -21.73 7.27 -4.34
C SER A 277 -20.68 6.17 -4.16
N VAL A 278 -20.90 5.28 -3.19
CA VAL A 278 -20.08 4.07 -3.03
C VAL A 278 -20.06 3.26 -4.33
N GLN A 279 -21.22 3.09 -4.98
CA GLN A 279 -21.30 2.37 -6.25
C GLN A 279 -20.52 3.08 -7.37
N ALA A 280 -20.57 4.40 -7.46
CA ALA A 280 -19.79 5.16 -8.45
C ALA A 280 -18.28 5.02 -8.24
N GLY A 281 -17.82 4.91 -6.97
CA GLY A 281 -16.43 4.58 -6.65
C GLY A 281 -16.03 3.16 -7.08
N MET A 282 -16.89 2.18 -6.83
CA MET A 282 -16.70 0.80 -7.31
C MET A 282 -16.67 0.73 -8.84
N ASP A 283 -17.56 1.45 -9.51
CA ASP A 283 -17.63 1.51 -10.97
C ASP A 283 -16.38 2.16 -11.59
N LEU A 284 -15.80 3.15 -10.91
CA LEU A 284 -14.52 3.72 -11.33
C LEU A 284 -13.39 2.69 -11.23
N LEU A 285 -13.25 2.01 -10.08
CA LEU A 285 -12.24 0.96 -9.89
C LEU A 285 -12.43 -0.21 -10.88
N ALA A 286 -13.67 -0.56 -11.21
CA ALA A 286 -14.03 -1.58 -12.20
C ALA A 286 -13.79 -1.14 -13.67
N GLY A 287 -13.23 0.07 -13.89
CA GLY A 287 -12.87 0.56 -15.22
C GLY A 287 -14.06 0.98 -16.10
N LYS A 288 -15.25 1.22 -15.52
CA LYS A 288 -16.42 1.65 -16.29
C LYS A 288 -16.33 3.09 -16.82
N GLN A 289 -15.31 3.84 -16.40
CA GLN A 289 -15.09 5.24 -16.78
C GLN A 289 -13.92 5.42 -17.77
N GLY A 290 -13.25 4.35 -18.11
CA GLY A 290 -12.06 4.30 -18.94
C GLY A 290 -11.13 3.19 -18.48
N PHE A 291 -9.94 3.11 -19.08
CA PHE A 291 -8.98 2.08 -18.72
C PHE A 291 -8.47 2.28 -17.27
N LEU A 292 -8.67 1.28 -16.42
CA LEU A 292 -8.15 1.25 -15.04
C LEU A 292 -7.76 -0.15 -14.58
N CYS A 293 -8.51 -1.20 -14.95
CA CYS A 293 -8.28 -2.59 -14.55
C CYS A 293 -8.45 -3.61 -15.69
N GLN A 294 -8.69 -3.16 -16.91
CA GLN A 294 -9.01 -4.04 -18.07
C GLN A 294 -7.74 -4.64 -18.66
N TYR A 295 -6.97 -5.35 -17.83
CA TYR A 295 -5.78 -6.06 -18.26
C TYR A 295 -6.11 -7.39 -18.92
N ASP A 296 -5.19 -7.83 -19.78
CA ASP A 296 -5.18 -9.19 -20.31
C ASP A 296 -4.39 -10.11 -19.39
N ARG A 297 -5.09 -10.87 -18.54
CA ARG A 297 -4.48 -11.79 -17.58
C ARG A 297 -3.56 -12.83 -18.23
N THR A 298 -3.81 -13.20 -19.48
CA THR A 298 -2.97 -14.18 -20.20
C THR A 298 -1.58 -13.61 -20.51
N ARG A 299 -1.41 -12.28 -20.45
CA ARG A 299 -0.13 -11.59 -20.58
C ARG A 299 0.62 -11.40 -19.25
N GLY A 300 0.14 -12.03 -18.18
CA GLY A 300 0.76 -11.92 -16.87
C GLY A 300 0.51 -10.60 -16.16
N GLN A 301 -0.56 -9.89 -16.50
CA GLN A 301 -0.95 -8.60 -15.91
C GLN A 301 -2.41 -8.65 -15.50
N ASP A 302 -2.71 -8.28 -14.25
CA ASP A 302 -4.09 -8.14 -13.79
C ASP A 302 -4.20 -7.25 -12.55
N THR A 303 -5.41 -6.79 -12.25
CA THR A 303 -5.76 -6.28 -10.93
C THR A 303 -6.03 -7.47 -10.01
N VAL A 304 -5.25 -7.62 -8.97
CA VAL A 304 -5.25 -8.80 -8.08
C VAL A 304 -6.07 -8.60 -6.80
N TRP A 305 -6.37 -7.36 -6.43
CA TRP A 305 -7.44 -6.97 -5.52
C TRP A 305 -7.81 -5.50 -5.71
N SER A 306 -8.99 -5.14 -5.20
CA SER A 306 -9.41 -3.75 -5.09
C SER A 306 -10.07 -3.50 -3.75
N VAL A 307 -9.91 -2.30 -3.22
CA VAL A 307 -10.57 -1.86 -1.99
C VAL A 307 -11.28 -0.52 -2.22
N LEU A 308 -12.40 -0.35 -1.53
CA LEU A 308 -13.11 0.93 -1.41
C LEU A 308 -13.54 1.12 0.04
N TRP A 309 -13.26 2.31 0.60
CA TRP A 309 -13.67 2.70 1.94
C TRP A 309 -14.42 4.04 1.89
N ASP A 310 -15.52 4.17 2.65
CA ASP A 310 -16.38 5.35 2.67
C ASP A 310 -16.29 6.20 3.95
N GLY A 311 -15.26 5.97 4.75
CA GLY A 311 -15.11 6.57 6.08
C GLY A 311 -15.64 5.69 7.21
N THR A 312 -16.47 4.68 6.89
CA THR A 312 -17.10 3.80 7.87
C THR A 312 -17.01 2.33 7.45
N ARG A 313 -17.44 2.00 6.25
CA ARG A 313 -17.48 0.65 5.70
C ARG A 313 -16.38 0.44 4.68
N LEU A 314 -15.90 -0.77 4.60
CA LEU A 314 -14.87 -1.19 3.65
C LEU A 314 -15.40 -2.32 2.77
N TRP A 315 -15.17 -2.21 1.48
CA TRP A 315 -15.47 -3.26 0.50
C TRP A 315 -14.18 -3.70 -0.19
N ARG A 316 -14.14 -4.99 -0.53
CA ARG A 316 -13.03 -5.58 -1.28
C ARG A 316 -13.53 -6.43 -2.42
N ALA A 317 -12.87 -6.34 -3.57
CA ALA A 317 -12.90 -7.34 -4.63
C ALA A 317 -11.60 -8.13 -4.57
N GLU A 318 -11.69 -9.45 -4.37
CA GLU A 318 -10.53 -10.35 -4.31
C GLU A 318 -10.19 -10.86 -5.71
N GLY A 319 -9.64 -9.96 -6.50
CA GLY A 319 -9.37 -10.10 -7.92
C GLY A 319 -9.72 -8.83 -8.68
N ASN A 320 -9.79 -8.95 -9.99
CA ASN A 320 -10.10 -7.82 -10.86
C ASN A 320 -11.57 -7.35 -10.69
N PRO A 321 -11.79 -6.09 -10.29
CA PRO A 321 -13.13 -5.59 -9.96
C PRO A 321 -14.08 -5.48 -11.16
N GLY A 322 -13.57 -5.55 -12.37
CA GLY A 322 -14.37 -5.68 -13.59
C GLY A 322 -14.97 -7.08 -13.78
N ARG A 323 -14.48 -8.08 -13.04
CA ARG A 323 -14.91 -9.49 -13.13
C ARG A 323 -15.37 -10.07 -11.79
N VAL A 324 -14.87 -9.53 -10.68
CA VAL A 324 -15.19 -10.01 -9.32
C VAL A 324 -15.96 -8.91 -8.58
N PRO A 325 -17.10 -9.21 -7.95
CA PRO A 325 -17.89 -8.21 -7.24
C PRO A 325 -17.20 -7.76 -5.96
N PHE A 326 -17.37 -6.49 -5.59
CA PHE A 326 -17.03 -6.00 -4.27
C PHE A 326 -17.93 -6.63 -3.21
N ARG A 327 -17.32 -7.06 -2.11
CA ARG A 327 -18.01 -7.57 -0.90
C ARG A 327 -17.60 -6.72 0.29
N GLU A 328 -18.55 -6.41 1.15
CA GLU A 328 -18.31 -5.68 2.40
C GLU A 328 -17.46 -6.54 3.34
N ASP A 329 -16.34 -5.98 3.78
CA ASP A 329 -15.49 -6.59 4.82
C ASP A 329 -15.88 -6.05 6.20
N ARG A 330 -16.74 -6.77 6.88
CA ARG A 330 -17.26 -6.38 8.18
C ARG A 330 -16.26 -6.47 9.33
N ARG A 331 -15.07 -7.05 9.10
CA ARG A 331 -14.01 -7.09 10.13
C ARG A 331 -13.54 -5.69 10.51
N ILE A 332 -13.70 -4.71 9.61
CA ILE A 332 -13.42 -3.30 9.92
C ILE A 332 -14.22 -2.83 11.15
N ASN A 333 -15.43 -3.32 11.36
CA ASN A 333 -16.27 -2.94 12.49
C ASN A 333 -15.69 -3.36 13.85
N SER A 334 -14.80 -4.35 13.89
CA SER A 334 -14.12 -4.78 15.11
C SER A 334 -12.92 -3.90 15.48
N LEU A 335 -12.52 -2.99 14.58
CA LEU A 335 -11.47 -1.99 14.83
C LEU A 335 -12.03 -0.68 15.35
N ILE A 336 -13.27 -0.39 14.98
CA ILE A 336 -13.91 0.88 15.25
C ILE A 336 -14.72 0.73 16.55
N PRO A 337 -14.42 1.50 17.60
CA PRO A 337 -15.19 1.48 18.84
C PRO A 337 -16.64 1.93 18.67
#